data_c82a9be0c9280301ab0dac505acf8c83
#
_entry.id   c82a9be0c9280301ab0dac505acf8c83
#
_cell.length_a   1.000
_cell.length_b   1.000
_cell.length_c   1.000
_cell.angle_alpha   90.00
_cell.angle_beta   90.00
_cell.angle_gamma   90.00
#
_symmetry.space_group_name_H-M   'P 1'
#
loop_
_entity.id
_entity.type
_entity.pdbx_description
1 polymer ?
#
loop_
_entity_poly.entity_id
_entity_poly.type
_entity_poly.pdbx_seq_one_letter_code
_entity_poly.pdbx_strand_id
1 'polypeptide(L)'
;MHSPIRVGDKFEHGGEVTTATSGMTFMDRALACQGDEALCALHGKTVIAEGNQSFPGQGGKPVAMHHHRCACGCRLISSLLNVNIA
;
A
#
# COMPACT_ATOMS: atom_id res chain seq x y z
N MET A 1 14.47 1.60 -6.04
CA MET A 1 13.26 1.44 -6.84
C MET A 1 12.25 0.60 -6.08
N HIS A 2 10.99 0.97 -6.15
CA HIS A 2 9.94 0.36 -5.35
C HIS A 2 8.70 0.09 -6.19
N SER A 3 8.06 -1.04 -5.93
CA SER A 3 6.79 -1.37 -6.58
C SER A 3 5.64 -0.81 -5.74
N PRO A 4 4.68 -0.11 -6.35
CA PRO A 4 3.60 0.51 -5.58
C PRO A 4 2.58 -0.51 -5.09
N ILE A 5 1.91 -0.17 -4.00
CA ILE A 5 0.83 -0.98 -3.44
C ILE A 5 -0.51 -0.45 -3.98
N ARG A 6 -1.37 -1.36 -4.39
CA ARG A 6 -2.72 -1.04 -4.88
C ARG A 6 -3.77 -1.67 -3.98
N VAL A 7 -5.00 -1.16 -4.07
CA VAL A 7 -6.12 -1.79 -3.37
C VAL A 7 -6.23 -3.26 -3.78
N GLY A 8 -6.45 -4.14 -2.82
CA GLY A 8 -6.49 -5.59 -3.06
C GLY A 8 -5.14 -6.29 -2.95
N ASP A 9 -4.04 -5.54 -2.84
CA ASP A 9 -2.72 -6.15 -2.63
C ASP A 9 -2.66 -6.82 -1.26
N LYS A 10 -1.85 -7.86 -1.17
CA LYS A 10 -1.82 -8.73 -0.01
C LYS A 10 -0.70 -8.36 0.96
N PHE A 11 -0.78 -8.92 2.15
CA PHE A 11 0.28 -8.86 3.14
C PHE A 11 1.15 -10.10 3.06
N GLU A 12 2.32 -10.01 3.66
CA GLU A 12 3.24 -11.12 3.81
C GLU A 12 2.58 -12.34 4.50
N HIS A 13 1.68 -12.08 5.44
CA HIS A 13 0.99 -13.11 6.21
C HIS A 13 -0.48 -13.29 5.80
N GLY A 14 -0.87 -12.73 4.66
CA GLY A 14 -2.26 -12.79 4.21
C GLY A 14 -3.03 -11.53 4.63
N GLY A 15 -4.23 -11.40 4.10
CA GLY A 15 -5.01 -10.17 4.25
C GLY A 15 -4.94 -9.34 2.99
N GLU A 16 -5.49 -8.14 3.02
CA GLU A 16 -5.48 -7.28 1.84
C GLU A 16 -5.67 -5.81 2.19
N VAL A 17 -5.25 -4.95 1.27
CA VAL A 17 -5.52 -3.51 1.35
C VAL A 17 -6.96 -3.27 0.93
N THR A 18 -7.74 -2.59 1.79
CA THR A 18 -9.18 -2.41 1.59
C THR A 18 -9.54 -1.05 1.04
N THR A 19 -8.72 -0.02 1.25
CA THR A 19 -8.98 1.32 0.71
C THR A 19 -7.73 1.87 0.04
N ALA A 20 -7.95 2.81 -0.90
CA ALA A 20 -6.87 3.48 -1.57
C ALA A 20 -7.33 4.90 -1.90
N THR A 21 -6.78 5.88 -1.20
CA THR A 21 -7.23 7.27 -1.26
C THR A 21 -6.20 8.22 -1.88
N SER A 22 -5.21 7.67 -2.60
CA SER A 22 -4.18 8.51 -3.22
C SER A 22 -4.71 9.41 -4.34
N GLY A 23 -5.87 9.08 -4.89
CA GLY A 23 -6.42 9.79 -6.05
C GLY A 23 -5.81 9.34 -7.37
N MET A 24 -4.92 8.37 -7.34
CA MET A 24 -4.24 7.85 -8.53
C MET A 24 -4.54 6.38 -8.73
N THR A 25 -4.60 5.96 -10.00
CA THR A 25 -4.80 4.56 -10.35
C THR A 25 -3.63 4.08 -11.21
N PHE A 26 -3.39 2.77 -11.17
CA PHE A 26 -2.40 2.13 -12.01
C PHE A 26 -2.91 0.73 -12.35
N MET A 27 -3.02 0.45 -13.66
CA MET A 27 -3.53 -0.83 -14.16
C MET A 27 -4.86 -1.22 -13.52
N ASP A 28 -5.81 -0.27 -13.55
CA ASP A 28 -7.21 -0.44 -13.13
C ASP A 28 -7.42 -0.56 -11.62
N ARG A 29 -6.40 -0.34 -10.80
CA ARG A 29 -6.56 -0.33 -9.35
C ARG A 29 -5.99 0.95 -8.76
N ALA A 30 -6.67 1.48 -7.76
CA ALA A 30 -6.20 2.68 -7.07
C ALA A 30 -4.95 2.38 -6.26
N LEU A 31 -3.99 3.31 -6.27
CA LEU A 31 -2.79 3.20 -5.47
C LEU A 31 -3.10 3.53 -4.02
N ALA A 32 -2.63 2.69 -3.11
CA ALA A 32 -2.78 2.90 -1.68
C ALA A 32 -1.69 3.83 -1.16
N CYS A 33 -2.00 4.59 -0.12
CA CYS A 33 -1.05 5.52 0.47
C CYS A 33 -1.04 5.39 1.99
N GLN A 34 -0.08 6.04 2.62
CA GLN A 34 0.02 6.06 4.07
C GLN A 34 -1.30 6.53 4.68
N GLY A 35 -1.80 5.81 5.66
CA GLY A 35 -3.07 6.10 6.32
C GLY A 35 -4.26 5.35 5.76
N ASP A 36 -4.12 4.68 4.61
CA ASP A 36 -5.20 3.86 4.06
C ASP A 36 -5.42 2.62 4.91
N GLU A 37 -6.65 2.12 4.88
CA GLU A 37 -7.04 0.96 5.67
C GLU A 37 -6.68 -0.34 4.97
N ALA A 38 -6.38 -1.34 5.79
CA ALA A 38 -6.08 -2.68 5.31
C ALA A 38 -6.56 -3.69 6.34
N LEU A 39 -6.70 -4.94 5.91
CA LEU A 39 -7.13 -6.02 6.78
C LEU A 39 -6.01 -7.06 6.84
N CYS A 40 -5.36 -7.15 7.99
CA CYS A 40 -4.28 -8.12 8.20
C CYS A 40 -4.88 -9.44 8.70
N ALA A 41 -4.45 -10.56 8.12
CA ALA A 41 -4.97 -11.87 8.51
C ALA A 41 -4.64 -12.23 9.96
N LEU A 42 -3.55 -11.68 10.49
CA LEU A 42 -3.12 -11.97 11.86
C LEU A 42 -3.71 -11.02 12.90
N HIS A 43 -3.92 -9.76 12.53
CA HIS A 43 -4.25 -8.71 13.48
C HIS A 43 -5.59 -8.01 13.21
N GLY A 44 -6.27 -8.37 12.11
CA GLY A 44 -7.52 -7.71 11.74
C GLY A 44 -7.29 -6.33 11.11
N LYS A 45 -8.17 -5.39 11.40
CA LYS A 45 -8.09 -4.05 10.80
C LYS A 45 -6.82 -3.32 11.21
N THR A 46 -6.18 -2.71 10.25
CA THR A 46 -4.97 -1.92 10.47
C THR A 46 -4.92 -0.79 9.45
N VAL A 47 -3.91 0.06 9.55
CA VAL A 47 -3.69 1.14 8.59
C VAL A 47 -2.25 1.08 8.11
N ILE A 48 -2.03 1.56 6.89
CA ILE A 48 -0.69 1.63 6.32
C ILE A 48 0.08 2.71 7.07
N ALA A 49 1.20 2.34 7.68
CA ALA A 49 1.99 3.24 8.52
C ALA A 49 3.12 3.93 7.76
N GLU A 50 3.54 3.37 6.63
CA GLU A 50 4.67 3.87 5.87
C GLU A 50 4.28 4.22 4.45
N GLY A 51 4.99 5.17 3.85
CA GLY A 51 4.81 5.55 2.45
C GLY A 51 6.09 6.16 1.91
N ASN A 52 6.19 6.22 0.59
CA ASN A 52 7.36 6.81 -0.07
C ASN A 52 7.18 8.32 -0.18
N GLN A 53 7.96 9.06 0.60
CA GLN A 53 7.91 10.54 0.62
C GLN A 53 8.25 11.17 -0.72
N SER A 54 8.96 10.46 -1.57
CA SER A 54 9.32 10.96 -2.89
C SER A 54 8.20 10.76 -3.92
N PHE A 55 7.13 10.09 -3.55
CA PHE A 55 6.01 9.83 -4.44
C PHE A 55 4.69 10.06 -3.73
N PRO A 56 4.30 11.34 -3.54
CA PRO A 56 3.03 11.66 -2.89
C PRO A 56 1.86 11.43 -3.84
N GLY A 57 0.73 11.00 -3.27
CA GLY A 57 -0.52 10.93 -4.00
C GLY A 57 -1.12 12.33 -4.17
N GLN A 58 -2.27 12.41 -4.84
CA GLN A 58 -2.93 13.69 -5.10
C GLN A 58 -3.29 14.47 -3.83
N GLY A 59 -3.57 13.76 -2.75
CA GLY A 59 -3.86 14.38 -1.47
C GLY A 59 -2.64 14.75 -0.65
N GLY A 60 -1.44 14.54 -1.18
CA GLY A 60 -0.19 14.81 -0.49
C GLY A 60 0.29 13.68 0.41
N LYS A 61 -0.47 12.60 0.53
CA LYS A 61 -0.06 11.45 1.33
C LYS A 61 0.89 10.55 0.55
N PRO A 62 1.99 10.08 1.16
CA PRO A 62 2.94 9.20 0.45
C PRO A 62 2.31 7.89 0.03
N VAL A 63 2.55 7.48 -1.22
CA VAL A 63 2.07 6.20 -1.74
C VAL A 63 2.85 5.05 -1.10
N ALA A 64 2.13 4.01 -0.66
CA ALA A 64 2.76 2.84 -0.08
C ALA A 64 3.46 2.01 -1.15
N MET A 65 4.57 1.41 -0.78
CA MET A 65 5.40 0.60 -1.67
C MET A 65 5.57 -0.81 -1.12
N HIS A 66 6.10 -1.68 -1.95
CA HIS A 66 6.39 -3.06 -1.56
C HIS A 66 7.25 -3.10 -0.30
N HIS A 67 6.87 -3.94 0.65
CA HIS A 67 7.51 -4.13 1.94
C HIS A 67 7.32 -2.99 2.95
N HIS A 68 6.53 -1.97 2.63
CA HIS A 68 6.15 -1.01 3.65
C HIS A 68 5.26 -1.68 4.69
N ARG A 69 5.28 -1.17 5.90
CA ARG A 69 4.58 -1.78 7.03
C ARG A 69 3.28 -1.08 7.34
N CYS A 70 2.34 -1.86 7.85
CA CYS A 70 1.14 -1.33 8.49
C CYS A 70 1.39 -1.10 9.98
N ALA A 71 0.45 -0.44 10.63
CA ALA A 71 0.57 -0.14 12.07
C ALA A 71 0.74 -1.40 12.92
N CYS A 72 0.21 -2.54 12.45
CA CYS A 72 0.36 -3.82 13.14
C CYS A 72 1.72 -4.46 12.94
N GLY A 73 2.57 -3.91 12.07
CA GLY A 73 3.89 -4.44 11.78
C GLY A 73 3.98 -5.37 10.58
N CYS A 74 2.87 -5.80 10.02
CA CYS A 74 2.87 -6.67 8.84
C CYS A 74 3.29 -5.89 7.61
N ARG A 75 4.04 -6.52 6.72
CA ARG A 75 4.53 -5.89 5.49
C ARG A 75 3.60 -6.15 4.33
N LEU A 76 3.45 -5.13 3.49
CA LEU A 76 2.65 -5.19 2.28
C LEU A 76 3.45 -5.83 1.14
N ILE A 77 2.76 -6.61 0.32
CA ILE A 77 3.37 -7.26 -0.85
C ILE A 77 2.69 -6.70 -2.10
N SER A 78 3.46 -6.06 -2.96
CA SER A 78 2.92 -5.52 -4.20
C SER A 78 2.61 -6.64 -5.19
N SER A 79 1.50 -6.50 -5.91
CA SER A 79 1.19 -7.37 -7.05
C SER A 79 1.87 -6.89 -8.33
N LEU A 80 2.63 -5.79 -8.27
CA LEU A 80 3.31 -5.18 -9.42
C LEU A 80 4.82 -5.25 -9.26
N LEU A 81 5.36 -6.42 -8.88
CA LEU A 81 6.80 -6.55 -8.61
C LEU A 81 7.69 -6.26 -9.82
N ASN A 82 7.13 -6.33 -11.03
CA ASN A 82 7.85 -5.98 -12.25
C ASN A 82 7.74 -4.50 -12.62
N VAL A 83 7.06 -3.70 -11.80
CA VAL A 83 6.94 -2.26 -11.99
C VAL A 83 7.63 -1.56 -10.85
N ASN A 84 8.58 -0.69 -11.15
CA ASN A 84 9.35 0.03 -10.13
C ASN A 84 9.19 1.53 -10.32
N ILE A 85 8.90 2.20 -9.21
CA ILE A 85 8.79 3.65 -9.14
C ILE A 85 9.93 4.15 -8.25
N ALA A 86 10.65 5.12 -8.75
CA ALA A 86 11.84 5.64 -8.07
C ALA A 86 11.51 6.28 -6.72
#